data_45bdea708f79a2e815e447e953c3a345
#
_entry.id   45bdea708f79a2e815e447e953c3a345
#
_cell.length_a   1.000
_cell.length_b   1.000
_cell.length_c   1.000
_cell.angle_alpha   90.00
_cell.angle_beta   90.00
_cell.angle_gamma   90.00
#
_symmetry.space_group_name_H-M   'P 1'
#
loop_
_entity.id
_entity.type
_entity.pdbx_description
1 polymer ?
#
loop_
_entity_poly.entity_id
_entity_poly.type
_entity_poly.pdbx_seq_one_letter_code
_entity_poly.pdbx_strand_id
1 'polypeptide(L)'
;MSRSMSRRPVVASLALAPMLGAGAAHAEGSVGIVETRKFVTRDFKLQGGAVLPEMTIAYETYGKLAPDGRNAVLLTHGFTSSHHMAGRTTANGAEGSWDGLVGPGKAIDTDRLYVVSSNMLGSSYGSTSPASKNPATGKPYGPDFPDISLVDIVNAQKALLDSLGVKHLVAVAGPSFGGYQTFQWGVTHPDFMDGLVAVVSAPKGSGGEAAVKSLIDQLAKDPNWNGGWYYDKGGIQTVLTDMRVATLKRYGIDEQLAAKFPDKAAREAEIRKRAESWSTVFDGNSLVALRKASVRFDAEKDMAKMKAKVLYVLSRTDKLFPPSIAPDVMAKLKAAGVTADYFEIDSDFGHSASGLDAAKWAPRLKTFMAGAEKRS
;
A
#
# COMPACT_ATOMS: atom_id res chain seq x y z
N MET A 1 27.20 -52.88 70.82
CA MET A 1 26.54 -53.47 69.62
C MET A 1 25.49 -52.50 69.13
N SER A 2 25.86 -51.64 68.11
CA SER A 2 24.96 -50.70 67.50
C SER A 2 25.03 -50.91 65.97
N ARG A 3 23.88 -51.25 65.37
CA ARG A 3 23.80 -51.50 63.94
C ARG A 3 23.48 -50.17 63.22
N SER A 4 24.40 -49.76 62.38
CA SER A 4 24.27 -48.67 61.40
C SER A 4 23.30 -49.09 60.32
N MET A 5 22.21 -48.30 60.13
CA MET A 5 21.32 -48.41 58.96
C MET A 5 21.70 -47.37 57.92
N SER A 6 22.22 -47.87 56.82
CA SER A 6 22.53 -47.12 55.60
C SER A 6 21.22 -46.67 54.91
N ARG A 7 20.98 -45.36 54.76
CA ARG A 7 19.92 -44.76 53.93
C ARG A 7 20.46 -44.52 52.52
N ARG A 8 19.89 -45.18 51.52
CA ARG A 8 20.10 -44.91 50.10
C ARG A 8 19.29 -43.67 49.68
N PRO A 9 19.84 -42.74 48.83
CA PRO A 9 19.09 -41.63 48.30
C PRO A 9 18.19 -42.12 47.16
N VAL A 10 16.92 -41.73 47.19
CA VAL A 10 15.95 -41.89 46.09
C VAL A 10 16.21 -40.74 45.10
N VAL A 11 16.64 -41.09 43.93
CA VAL A 11 16.75 -40.15 42.80
C VAL A 11 15.37 -40.05 42.16
N ALA A 12 14.73 -38.89 42.35
CA ALA A 12 13.48 -38.55 41.63
C ALA A 12 13.84 -38.04 40.26
N SER A 13 13.52 -38.83 39.22
CA SER A 13 13.59 -38.40 37.83
C SER A 13 12.42 -37.44 37.52
N LEU A 14 12.71 -36.17 37.37
CA LEU A 14 11.75 -35.20 36.77
C LEU A 14 11.67 -35.49 35.26
N ALA A 15 10.55 -36.02 34.82
CA ALA A 15 10.20 -36.06 33.41
C ALA A 15 9.80 -34.65 32.95
N LEU A 16 10.62 -34.04 32.08
CA LEU A 16 10.24 -32.84 31.34
C LEU A 16 9.15 -33.23 30.32
N ALA A 17 7.92 -32.78 30.57
CA ALA A 17 6.89 -32.80 29.55
C ALA A 17 7.20 -31.75 28.47
N PRO A 18 7.09 -32.06 27.16
CA PRO A 18 7.24 -31.05 26.13
C PRO A 18 6.07 -30.06 26.22
N MET A 19 6.40 -28.79 26.45
CA MET A 19 5.43 -27.71 26.24
C MET A 19 5.11 -27.66 24.73
N LEU A 20 3.99 -28.20 24.36
CA LEU A 20 3.32 -27.90 23.09
C LEU A 20 3.00 -26.41 23.12
N GLY A 21 3.75 -25.62 22.33
CA GLY A 21 3.44 -24.24 22.10
C GLY A 21 2.01 -24.13 21.59
N ALA A 22 1.14 -23.46 22.33
CA ALA A 22 -0.17 -23.08 21.86
C ALA A 22 0.01 -22.15 20.66
N GLY A 23 -0.08 -22.71 19.45
CA GLY A 23 -0.22 -21.92 18.23
C GLY A 23 -1.45 -21.05 18.41
N ALA A 24 -1.29 -19.74 18.37
CA ALA A 24 -2.42 -18.82 18.34
C ALA A 24 -3.31 -19.24 17.17
N ALA A 25 -4.53 -19.68 17.46
CA ALA A 25 -5.54 -19.98 16.46
C ALA A 25 -5.79 -18.68 15.67
N HIS A 26 -5.25 -18.59 14.46
CA HIS A 26 -5.58 -17.51 13.54
C HIS A 26 -7.04 -17.66 13.13
N ALA A 27 -7.81 -16.56 13.13
CA ALA A 27 -9.15 -16.56 12.55
C ALA A 27 -9.04 -17.09 11.12
N GLU A 28 -9.95 -18.00 10.74
CA GLU A 28 -9.95 -18.63 9.42
C GLU A 28 -9.85 -17.57 8.31
N GLY A 29 -8.86 -17.71 7.43
CA GLY A 29 -8.56 -16.74 6.35
C GLY A 29 -7.82 -15.47 6.75
N SER A 30 -7.39 -15.29 8.02
CA SER A 30 -6.59 -14.12 8.43
C SER A 30 -5.09 -14.42 8.39
N VAL A 31 -4.29 -13.41 7.98
CA VAL A 31 -2.82 -13.47 8.09
C VAL A 31 -2.33 -13.23 9.54
N GLY A 32 -3.24 -12.89 10.46
CA GLY A 32 -2.94 -12.68 11.87
C GLY A 32 -2.34 -11.31 12.19
N ILE A 33 -1.47 -11.28 13.22
CA ILE A 33 -0.74 -10.06 13.58
C ILE A 33 0.48 -9.94 12.67
N VAL A 34 0.66 -8.74 12.08
CA VAL A 34 1.72 -8.44 11.12
C VAL A 34 2.66 -7.38 11.68
N GLU A 35 3.91 -7.46 11.26
CA GLU A 35 4.96 -6.53 11.66
C GLU A 35 5.41 -5.67 10.48
N THR A 36 5.46 -4.35 10.69
CA THR A 36 6.12 -3.44 9.75
C THR A 36 7.63 -3.59 9.86
N ARG A 37 8.26 -3.89 8.74
CA ARG A 37 9.71 -4.02 8.57
C ARG A 37 10.28 -2.86 7.78
N LYS A 38 11.60 -2.72 7.77
CA LYS A 38 12.31 -1.68 7.02
C LYS A 38 13.40 -2.30 6.16
N PHE A 39 13.39 -1.94 4.89
CA PHE A 39 14.51 -2.13 3.96
C PHE A 39 15.30 -0.82 3.90
N VAL A 40 16.61 -0.88 4.02
CA VAL A 40 17.50 0.28 3.94
C VAL A 40 18.55 0.03 2.86
N THR A 41 18.74 1.02 2.01
CA THR A 41 19.84 1.04 1.02
C THR A 41 20.51 2.40 0.98
N ARG A 42 21.72 2.47 0.43
CA ARG A 42 22.49 3.70 0.32
C ARG A 42 22.65 4.13 -1.12
N ASP A 43 22.91 5.40 -1.31
CA ASP A 43 23.23 6.02 -2.60
C ASP A 43 22.18 5.72 -3.67
N PHE A 44 20.89 5.79 -3.28
CA PHE A 44 19.79 5.53 -4.21
C PHE A 44 19.65 6.67 -5.21
N LYS A 45 19.90 6.35 -6.47
CA LYS A 45 19.85 7.33 -7.58
C LYS A 45 18.41 7.51 -8.07
N LEU A 46 17.92 8.74 -8.04
CA LEU A 46 16.62 9.12 -8.59
C LEU A 46 16.73 9.39 -10.10
N GLN A 47 15.62 9.22 -10.81
CA GLN A 47 15.54 9.46 -12.27
C GLN A 47 15.98 10.89 -12.65
N GLY A 48 15.67 11.86 -11.78
CA GLY A 48 16.08 13.27 -11.95
C GLY A 48 17.57 13.54 -11.70
N GLY A 49 18.38 12.52 -11.39
CA GLY A 49 19.82 12.63 -11.14
C GLY A 49 20.22 12.90 -9.68
N ALA A 50 19.28 13.29 -8.81
CA ALA A 50 19.56 13.42 -7.38
C ALA A 50 19.84 12.04 -6.76
N VAL A 51 20.61 12.03 -5.66
CA VAL A 51 20.94 10.82 -4.91
C VAL A 51 20.43 10.96 -3.49
N LEU A 52 19.67 9.97 -3.02
CA LEU A 52 19.36 9.83 -1.61
C LEU A 52 20.51 9.06 -0.94
N PRO A 53 21.26 9.68 -0.01
CA PRO A 53 22.40 9.02 0.65
C PRO A 53 21.98 7.77 1.40
N GLU A 54 20.76 7.78 1.96
CA GLU A 54 20.11 6.64 2.57
C GLU A 54 18.63 6.65 2.20
N MET A 55 18.12 5.52 1.73
CA MET A 55 16.71 5.31 1.44
C MET A 55 16.18 4.14 2.26
N THR A 56 15.11 4.40 3.01
CA THR A 56 14.34 3.39 3.75
C THR A 56 12.99 3.17 3.08
N ILE A 57 12.57 1.92 2.92
CA ILE A 57 11.21 1.52 2.56
C ILE A 57 10.61 0.69 3.69
N ALA A 58 9.50 1.15 4.25
CA ALA A 58 8.69 0.38 5.17
C ALA A 58 7.83 -0.62 4.39
N TYR A 59 7.66 -1.83 4.92
CA TYR A 59 6.89 -2.89 4.26
C TYR A 59 6.37 -3.92 5.24
N GLU A 60 5.39 -4.68 4.82
CA GLU A 60 4.89 -5.89 5.48
C GLU A 60 5.00 -7.08 4.53
N THR A 61 5.01 -8.30 5.07
CA THR A 61 5.00 -9.52 4.27
C THR A 61 4.01 -10.52 4.84
N TYR A 62 3.36 -11.27 3.95
CA TYR A 62 2.41 -12.31 4.29
C TYR A 62 2.73 -13.58 3.51
N GLY A 63 2.56 -14.75 4.12
CA GLY A 63 2.91 -16.03 3.49
C GLY A 63 4.43 -16.30 3.47
N LYS A 64 4.87 -17.18 2.59
CA LYS A 64 6.27 -17.65 2.52
C LYS A 64 6.79 -17.64 1.09
N LEU A 65 7.99 -17.07 0.91
CA LEU A 65 8.68 -17.12 -0.38
C LEU A 65 9.13 -18.55 -0.72
N ALA A 66 8.80 -18.98 -1.92
CA ALA A 66 9.27 -20.26 -2.44
C ALA A 66 10.80 -20.25 -2.70
N PRO A 67 11.48 -21.40 -2.68
CA PRO A 67 12.94 -21.45 -2.85
C PRO A 67 13.46 -20.85 -4.16
N ASP A 68 12.64 -20.88 -5.22
CA ASP A 68 12.97 -20.29 -6.52
C ASP A 68 12.72 -18.78 -6.59
N GLY A 69 12.05 -18.20 -5.58
CA GLY A 69 11.75 -16.78 -5.49
C GLY A 69 10.67 -16.29 -6.47
N ARG A 70 9.81 -17.18 -6.99
CA ARG A 70 8.87 -16.84 -8.09
C ARG A 70 7.39 -16.81 -7.71
N ASN A 71 7.02 -17.10 -6.49
CA ASN A 71 5.64 -17.07 -6.00
C ASN A 71 5.23 -15.75 -5.34
N ALA A 72 5.89 -14.64 -5.66
CA ALA A 72 5.64 -13.39 -4.96
C ALA A 72 4.55 -12.53 -5.63
N VAL A 73 3.83 -11.75 -4.82
CA VAL A 73 2.89 -10.70 -5.23
C VAL A 73 3.30 -9.40 -4.55
N LEU A 74 3.37 -8.31 -5.32
CA LEU A 74 3.56 -6.98 -4.77
C LEU A 74 2.22 -6.27 -4.62
N LEU A 75 1.91 -5.80 -3.42
CA LEU A 75 0.80 -4.89 -3.16
C LEU A 75 1.30 -3.46 -3.05
N THR A 76 0.61 -2.57 -3.74
CA THR A 76 0.88 -1.13 -3.78
C THR A 76 -0.34 -0.37 -3.27
N HIS A 77 -0.12 0.71 -2.52
CA HIS A 77 -1.22 1.41 -1.85
C HIS A 77 -1.54 2.78 -2.46
N GLY A 78 -2.72 3.32 -2.10
CA GLY A 78 -3.21 4.61 -2.58
C GLY A 78 -2.47 5.82 -1.99
N PHE A 79 -2.73 7.00 -2.56
CA PHE A 79 -2.03 8.27 -2.31
C PHE A 79 -1.86 8.65 -0.83
N THR A 80 -2.89 8.43 -0.01
CA THR A 80 -2.91 8.81 1.42
C THR A 80 -3.01 7.59 2.35
N SER A 81 -2.82 6.39 1.81
CA SER A 81 -2.86 5.12 2.52
C SER A 81 -1.46 4.67 2.97
N SER A 82 -1.37 3.49 3.53
CA SER A 82 -0.12 2.86 3.96
C SER A 82 0.00 1.45 3.37
N HIS A 83 1.14 0.82 3.62
CA HIS A 83 1.44 -0.56 3.28
C HIS A 83 0.65 -1.60 4.12
N HIS A 84 -0.15 -1.18 5.10
CA HIS A 84 -0.97 -2.11 5.89
C HIS A 84 -2.19 -2.57 5.08
N MET A 85 -2.02 -3.67 4.34
CA MET A 85 -3.04 -4.17 3.41
C MET A 85 -3.81 -5.38 3.94
N ALA A 86 -3.25 -6.19 4.85
CA ALA A 86 -3.92 -7.36 5.44
C ALA A 86 -3.47 -7.59 6.88
N GLY A 87 -4.29 -8.34 7.64
CA GLY A 87 -4.03 -8.63 9.05
C GLY A 87 -4.22 -7.42 9.95
N ARG A 88 -3.59 -7.46 11.11
CA ARG A 88 -3.65 -6.40 12.14
C ARG A 88 -2.27 -6.13 12.70
N THR A 89 -1.96 -4.89 13.06
CA THR A 89 -0.69 -4.53 13.70
C THR A 89 -0.67 -4.83 15.20
N THR A 90 -1.85 -4.94 15.82
CA THR A 90 -2.06 -5.35 17.21
C THR A 90 -3.35 -6.18 17.32
N ALA A 91 -3.54 -6.92 18.41
CA ALA A 91 -4.74 -7.74 18.63
C ALA A 91 -6.06 -6.95 18.46
N ASN A 92 -6.07 -5.67 18.86
CA ASN A 92 -7.22 -4.77 18.77
C ASN A 92 -7.06 -3.72 17.67
N GLY A 93 -6.04 -3.84 16.81
CA GLY A 93 -5.78 -2.95 15.69
C GLY A 93 -6.82 -3.10 14.58
N ALA A 94 -6.90 -2.08 13.73
CA ALA A 94 -7.69 -2.16 12.51
C ALA A 94 -7.10 -3.20 11.55
N GLU A 95 -7.97 -3.85 10.79
CA GLU A 95 -7.57 -4.72 9.69
C GLU A 95 -6.99 -3.91 8.54
N GLY A 96 -6.10 -4.55 7.79
CA GLY A 96 -5.54 -3.98 6.58
C GLY A 96 -6.61 -3.68 5.52
N SER A 97 -6.33 -2.72 4.65
CA SER A 97 -7.34 -2.18 3.71
C SER A 97 -7.86 -3.19 2.68
N TRP A 98 -7.14 -4.28 2.43
CA TRP A 98 -7.50 -5.40 1.55
C TRP A 98 -7.54 -6.73 2.29
N ASP A 99 -7.76 -6.72 3.61
CA ASP A 99 -7.83 -7.95 4.40
C ASP A 99 -8.85 -8.95 3.83
N GLY A 100 -9.97 -8.48 3.29
CA GLY A 100 -10.96 -9.33 2.61
C GLY A 100 -10.47 -10.06 1.34
N LEU A 101 -9.34 -9.67 0.77
CA LEU A 101 -8.77 -10.23 -0.46
C LEU A 101 -7.51 -11.04 -0.24
N VAL A 102 -6.77 -10.76 0.84
CA VAL A 102 -5.43 -11.30 1.12
C VAL A 102 -5.46 -12.17 2.36
N GLY A 103 -5.01 -13.39 2.25
CA GLY A 103 -4.96 -14.33 3.37
C GLY A 103 -5.08 -15.79 2.94
N PRO A 104 -4.99 -16.73 3.87
CA PRO A 104 -5.15 -18.16 3.60
C PRO A 104 -6.47 -18.44 2.89
N GLY A 105 -6.42 -19.10 1.73
CA GLY A 105 -7.60 -19.46 0.91
C GLY A 105 -8.31 -18.30 0.19
N LYS A 106 -7.93 -17.02 0.44
CA LYS A 106 -8.54 -15.84 -0.19
C LYS A 106 -8.12 -15.68 -1.66
N ALA A 107 -8.51 -14.58 -2.30
CA ALA A 107 -8.21 -14.33 -3.71
C ALA A 107 -6.71 -14.20 -3.98
N ILE A 108 -5.97 -13.56 -3.08
CA ILE A 108 -4.51 -13.56 -3.00
C ILE A 108 -4.15 -14.48 -1.83
N ASP A 109 -3.94 -15.75 -2.16
CA ASP A 109 -3.86 -16.86 -1.22
C ASP A 109 -2.47 -16.99 -0.62
N THR A 110 -2.31 -16.61 0.65
CA THR A 110 -1.02 -16.63 1.35
C THR A 110 -0.55 -18.03 1.76
N ASP A 111 -1.35 -19.08 1.57
CA ASP A 111 -0.86 -20.47 1.70
C ASP A 111 0.10 -20.84 0.56
N ARG A 112 -0.03 -20.18 -0.60
CA ARG A 112 0.75 -20.46 -1.81
C ARG A 112 1.63 -19.29 -2.23
N LEU A 113 1.20 -18.05 -1.94
CA LEU A 113 1.83 -16.83 -2.41
C LEU A 113 2.58 -16.12 -1.27
N TYR A 114 3.74 -15.58 -1.60
CA TYR A 114 4.46 -14.64 -0.76
C TYR A 114 4.06 -13.22 -1.13
N VAL A 115 3.33 -12.54 -0.27
CA VAL A 115 2.86 -11.18 -0.53
C VAL A 115 3.79 -10.18 0.13
N VAL A 116 4.28 -9.22 -0.63
CA VAL A 116 5.02 -8.05 -0.14
C VAL A 116 4.13 -6.83 -0.30
N SER A 117 3.80 -6.18 0.81
CA SER A 117 3.05 -4.92 0.82
C SER A 117 4.02 -3.79 1.12
N SER A 118 4.34 -2.98 0.11
CA SER A 118 5.37 -1.95 0.19
C SER A 118 4.77 -0.56 0.38
N ASN A 119 5.32 0.20 1.34
CA ASN A 119 5.10 1.64 1.37
C ASN A 119 5.85 2.33 0.22
N MET A 120 5.43 3.54 -0.13
CA MET A 120 6.05 4.33 -1.21
C MET A 120 7.22 5.17 -0.70
N LEU A 121 8.26 5.32 -1.52
CA LEU A 121 9.20 6.42 -1.39
C LEU A 121 8.43 7.75 -1.48
N GLY A 122 8.73 8.69 -0.60
CA GLY A 122 8.05 9.98 -0.51
C GLY A 122 6.78 10.00 0.34
N SER A 123 6.24 8.82 0.73
CA SER A 123 5.06 8.73 1.59
C SER A 123 5.43 8.73 3.07
N SER A 124 4.46 9.08 3.91
CA SER A 124 4.54 8.88 5.37
C SER A 124 4.58 7.39 5.73
N TYR A 125 4.47 7.03 7.00
CA TYR A 125 4.45 5.64 7.50
C TYR A 125 5.79 4.88 7.40
N GLY A 126 6.92 5.61 7.55
CA GLY A 126 8.22 5.01 7.82
C GLY A 126 9.15 4.81 6.63
N SER A 127 8.72 5.12 5.40
CA SER A 127 9.63 5.25 4.26
C SER A 127 10.31 6.61 4.23
N THR A 128 11.44 6.71 3.53
CA THR A 128 12.11 7.99 3.28
C THR A 128 11.16 8.93 2.55
N SER A 129 11.00 10.12 3.12
CA SER A 129 10.01 11.12 2.72
C SER A 129 10.50 12.52 3.09
N PRO A 130 9.78 13.58 2.71
CA PRO A 130 10.09 14.95 3.15
C PRO A 130 10.25 15.11 4.67
N ALA A 131 9.51 14.36 5.49
CA ALA A 131 9.65 14.38 6.94
C ALA A 131 10.89 13.64 7.46
N SER A 132 11.58 12.87 6.62
CA SER A 132 12.80 12.13 7.00
C SER A 132 13.95 13.10 7.25
N LYS A 133 14.85 12.71 8.18
CA LYS A 133 16.05 13.46 8.48
C LYS A 133 17.02 13.44 7.30
N ASN A 134 17.37 14.61 6.81
CA ASN A 134 18.42 14.78 5.80
C ASN A 134 19.79 14.59 6.48
N PRO A 135 20.61 13.61 6.07
CA PRO A 135 21.90 13.35 6.70
C PRO A 135 22.87 14.54 6.65
N ALA A 136 22.77 15.38 5.61
CA ALA A 136 23.65 16.54 5.43
C ALA A 136 23.35 17.68 6.41
N THR A 137 22.10 17.85 6.83
CA THR A 137 21.67 18.98 7.67
C THR A 137 21.26 18.57 9.07
N GLY A 138 20.94 17.29 9.27
CA GLY A 138 20.37 16.78 10.51
C GLY A 138 18.92 17.18 10.77
N LYS A 139 18.27 17.91 9.84
CA LYS A 139 16.87 18.38 9.88
C LYS A 139 16.01 17.59 8.88
N PRO A 140 14.66 17.66 8.95
CA PRO A 140 13.82 17.12 7.90
C PRO A 140 14.20 17.67 6.52
N TYR A 141 14.04 16.87 5.47
CA TYR A 141 14.20 17.37 4.10
C TYR A 141 13.21 18.51 3.80
N GLY A 142 11.99 18.38 4.31
CA GLY A 142 10.95 19.39 4.09
C GLY A 142 10.66 19.63 2.60
N PRO A 143 10.46 20.90 2.21
CA PRO A 143 10.24 21.27 0.81
C PRO A 143 11.45 21.02 -0.10
N ASP A 144 12.65 20.84 0.46
CA ASP A 144 13.88 20.52 -0.27
C ASP A 144 14.04 19.02 -0.59
N PHE A 145 13.03 18.20 -0.23
CA PHE A 145 13.03 16.80 -0.64
C PHE A 145 13.10 16.71 -2.16
N PRO A 146 14.03 15.92 -2.73
CA PRO A 146 14.20 15.87 -4.18
C PRO A 146 12.91 15.44 -4.88
N ASP A 147 12.63 15.99 -6.05
CA ASP A 147 11.49 15.55 -6.86
C ASP A 147 11.64 14.09 -7.21
N ILE A 148 10.62 13.32 -6.92
CA ILE A 148 10.51 11.89 -7.23
C ILE A 148 9.48 11.66 -8.33
N SER A 149 9.63 10.56 -9.05
CA SER A 149 8.70 10.08 -10.07
C SER A 149 8.09 8.72 -9.72
N LEU A 150 7.08 8.27 -10.46
CA LEU A 150 6.57 6.90 -10.34
C LEU A 150 7.65 5.85 -10.66
N VAL A 151 8.60 6.19 -11.54
CA VAL A 151 9.76 5.32 -11.84
C VAL A 151 10.64 5.15 -10.60
N ASP A 152 10.89 6.21 -9.84
CA ASP A 152 11.69 6.13 -8.60
C ASP A 152 11.00 5.29 -7.54
N ILE A 153 9.68 5.45 -7.39
CA ILE A 153 8.87 4.66 -6.46
C ILE A 153 8.95 3.16 -6.81
N VAL A 154 8.77 2.82 -8.09
CA VAL A 154 8.83 1.44 -8.58
C VAL A 154 10.24 0.86 -8.46
N ASN A 155 11.29 1.63 -8.75
CA ASN A 155 12.67 1.20 -8.58
C ASN A 155 13.04 0.97 -7.10
N ALA A 156 12.51 1.79 -6.18
CA ALA A 156 12.67 1.57 -4.75
C ALA A 156 12.02 0.26 -4.28
N GLN A 157 10.82 -0.05 -4.80
CA GLN A 157 10.13 -1.32 -4.56
C GLN A 157 10.90 -2.49 -5.18
N LYS A 158 11.47 -2.32 -6.38
CA LYS A 158 12.30 -3.35 -7.01
C LYS A 158 13.53 -3.68 -6.17
N ALA A 159 14.22 -2.66 -5.65
CA ALA A 159 15.36 -2.85 -4.75
C ALA A 159 14.97 -3.60 -3.46
N LEU A 160 13.80 -3.29 -2.88
CA LEU A 160 13.24 -4.05 -1.77
C LEU A 160 13.02 -5.52 -2.15
N LEU A 161 12.35 -5.80 -3.26
CA LEU A 161 12.06 -7.16 -3.71
C LEU A 161 13.34 -7.97 -3.96
N ASP A 162 14.35 -7.35 -4.55
CA ASP A 162 15.67 -7.97 -4.77
C ASP A 162 16.33 -8.35 -3.44
N SER A 163 16.24 -7.47 -2.43
CA SER A 163 16.79 -7.74 -1.10
C SER A 163 16.09 -8.90 -0.37
N LEU A 164 14.82 -9.14 -0.70
CA LEU A 164 14.03 -10.24 -0.17
C LEU A 164 14.24 -11.55 -0.93
N GLY A 165 15.02 -11.54 -2.02
CA GLY A 165 15.27 -12.71 -2.85
C GLY A 165 14.17 -13.02 -3.86
N VAL A 166 13.22 -12.10 -4.09
CA VAL A 166 12.18 -12.25 -5.11
C VAL A 166 12.81 -12.14 -6.49
N LYS A 167 12.58 -13.15 -7.33
CA LYS A 167 13.10 -13.23 -8.70
C LYS A 167 12.07 -12.90 -9.77
N HIS A 168 10.80 -13.06 -9.44
CA HIS A 168 9.67 -12.80 -10.33
C HIS A 168 8.41 -12.58 -9.51
N LEU A 169 7.46 -11.82 -10.06
CA LEU A 169 6.16 -11.58 -9.44
C LEU A 169 5.05 -12.30 -10.21
N VAL A 170 4.21 -13.04 -9.51
CA VAL A 170 2.94 -13.50 -10.05
C VAL A 170 2.08 -12.31 -10.47
N ALA A 171 2.02 -11.28 -9.62
CA ALA A 171 1.32 -10.04 -9.97
C ALA A 171 1.80 -8.84 -9.16
N VAL A 172 1.55 -7.63 -9.72
CA VAL A 172 1.51 -6.37 -8.99
C VAL A 172 0.06 -5.92 -8.90
N ALA A 173 -0.42 -5.57 -7.71
CA ALA A 173 -1.82 -5.19 -7.50
C ALA A 173 -1.96 -3.97 -6.58
N GLY A 174 -2.82 -3.02 -6.95
CA GLY A 174 -3.07 -1.88 -6.08
C GLY A 174 -4.18 -0.94 -6.51
N PRO A 175 -4.84 -0.25 -5.54
CA PRO A 175 -5.89 0.72 -5.78
C PRO A 175 -5.35 2.14 -5.96
N SER A 176 -6.05 2.96 -6.77
CA SER A 176 -5.83 4.40 -6.89
C SER A 176 -4.38 4.72 -7.33
N PHE A 177 -3.63 5.48 -6.55
CA PHE A 177 -2.19 5.69 -6.78
C PHE A 177 -1.40 4.37 -6.79
N GLY A 178 -1.88 3.33 -6.10
CA GLY A 178 -1.36 1.97 -6.22
C GLY A 178 -1.52 1.41 -7.64
N GLY A 179 -2.63 1.72 -8.30
CA GLY A 179 -2.83 1.38 -9.71
C GLY A 179 -1.89 2.15 -10.65
N TYR A 180 -1.53 3.41 -10.34
CA TYR A 180 -0.46 4.12 -11.06
C TYR A 180 0.87 3.37 -10.96
N GLN A 181 1.22 2.94 -9.74
CA GLN A 181 2.41 2.12 -9.51
C GLN A 181 2.32 0.79 -10.30
N THR A 182 1.15 0.14 -10.30
CA THR A 182 0.91 -1.10 -11.05
C THR A 182 1.17 -0.91 -12.55
N PHE A 183 0.62 0.13 -13.18
CA PHE A 183 0.91 0.43 -14.59
C PHE A 183 2.38 0.79 -14.81
N GLN A 184 2.98 1.57 -13.89
CA GLN A 184 4.39 1.93 -14.00
C GLN A 184 5.30 0.70 -13.91
N TRP A 185 4.97 -0.29 -13.05
CA TRP A 185 5.67 -1.57 -13.00
C TRP A 185 5.67 -2.27 -14.34
N GLY A 186 4.49 -2.35 -15.00
CA GLY A 186 4.35 -3.00 -16.29
C GLY A 186 5.22 -2.41 -17.39
N VAL A 187 5.46 -1.09 -17.38
CA VAL A 187 6.29 -0.41 -18.39
C VAL A 187 7.75 -0.31 -18.00
N THR A 188 8.10 -0.33 -16.70
CA THR A 188 9.47 -0.18 -16.23
C THR A 188 10.21 -1.51 -16.11
N HIS A 189 9.52 -2.55 -15.67
CA HIS A 189 10.08 -3.90 -15.48
C HIS A 189 9.23 -4.98 -16.17
N PRO A 190 9.01 -4.89 -17.49
CA PRO A 190 8.01 -5.70 -18.21
C PRO A 190 8.22 -7.22 -18.11
N ASP A 191 9.45 -7.67 -17.84
CA ASP A 191 9.81 -9.09 -17.73
C ASP A 191 9.73 -9.62 -16.29
N PHE A 192 9.35 -8.78 -15.31
CA PHE A 192 9.44 -9.14 -13.91
C PHE A 192 8.11 -9.63 -13.32
N MET A 193 6.99 -9.58 -14.08
CA MET A 193 5.68 -10.05 -13.60
C MET A 193 4.82 -10.62 -14.70
N ASP A 194 3.87 -11.49 -14.32
CA ASP A 194 2.87 -12.09 -15.22
C ASP A 194 1.52 -11.40 -15.20
N GLY A 195 1.18 -10.73 -14.10
CA GLY A 195 -0.09 -10.06 -13.90
C GLY A 195 0.03 -8.62 -13.39
N LEU A 196 -0.90 -7.76 -13.81
CA LEU A 196 -1.10 -6.40 -13.33
C LEU A 196 -2.56 -6.23 -12.94
N VAL A 197 -2.85 -5.87 -11.70
CA VAL A 197 -4.22 -5.63 -11.20
C VAL A 197 -4.35 -4.16 -10.80
N ALA A 198 -4.81 -3.33 -11.73
CA ALA A 198 -4.98 -1.90 -11.53
C ALA A 198 -6.43 -1.60 -11.14
N VAL A 199 -6.65 -1.11 -9.92
CA VAL A 199 -7.98 -0.97 -9.32
C VAL A 199 -8.29 0.49 -9.03
N VAL A 200 -9.49 0.97 -9.41
CA VAL A 200 -9.96 2.36 -9.23
C VAL A 200 -8.87 3.38 -9.58
N SER A 201 -8.32 3.26 -10.79
CA SER A 201 -7.12 3.96 -11.24
C SER A 201 -7.14 4.25 -12.75
N ALA A 202 -6.08 4.85 -13.27
CA ALA A 202 -5.86 5.10 -14.68
C ALA A 202 -4.37 4.95 -15.03
N PRO A 203 -4.01 4.74 -16.32
CA PRO A 203 -2.62 4.61 -16.74
C PRO A 203 -1.88 5.95 -16.86
N LYS A 204 -2.56 7.06 -16.55
CA LYS A 204 -2.03 8.42 -16.65
C LYS A 204 -2.56 9.31 -15.54
N GLY A 205 -1.69 10.18 -15.03
CA GLY A 205 -2.05 11.21 -14.05
C GLY A 205 -2.85 12.36 -14.66
N SER A 206 -3.51 13.12 -13.82
CA SER A 206 -4.37 14.25 -14.24
C SER A 206 -4.12 15.51 -13.42
N GLY A 207 -4.60 16.65 -13.95
CA GLY A 207 -4.61 17.95 -13.26
C GLY A 207 -3.35 18.78 -13.44
N GLY A 208 -2.25 18.22 -13.94
CA GLY A 208 -1.00 18.94 -14.24
C GLY A 208 -0.46 19.75 -13.06
N GLU A 209 0.46 20.69 -13.33
CA GLU A 209 1.08 21.54 -12.30
C GLU A 209 0.07 22.44 -11.58
N ALA A 210 -1.07 22.76 -12.19
CA ALA A 210 -2.14 23.52 -11.53
C ALA A 210 -2.70 22.78 -10.30
N ALA A 211 -2.76 21.44 -10.35
CA ALA A 211 -3.21 20.64 -9.21
C ALA A 211 -2.17 20.58 -8.07
N VAL A 212 -0.88 20.66 -8.39
CA VAL A 212 0.19 20.81 -7.39
C VAL A 212 0.09 22.16 -6.72
N LYS A 213 -0.05 23.24 -7.51
CA LYS A 213 -0.24 24.60 -6.97
C LYS A 213 -1.46 24.68 -6.08
N SER A 214 -2.60 24.16 -6.51
CA SER A 214 -3.83 24.15 -5.70
C SER A 214 -3.66 23.43 -4.36
N LEU A 215 -2.91 22.33 -4.34
CA LEU A 215 -2.59 21.61 -3.10
C LEU A 215 -1.72 22.48 -2.16
N ILE A 216 -0.67 23.12 -2.69
CA ILE A 216 0.20 24.00 -1.92
C ILE A 216 -0.60 25.20 -1.38
N ASP A 217 -1.46 25.83 -2.19
CA ASP A 217 -2.31 26.94 -1.79
C ASP A 217 -3.30 26.52 -0.66
N GLN A 218 -3.77 25.28 -0.66
CA GLN A 218 -4.61 24.75 0.43
C GLN A 218 -3.80 24.57 1.73
N LEU A 219 -2.59 24.01 1.65
CA LEU A 219 -1.71 23.83 2.80
C LEU A 219 -1.28 25.18 3.38
N ALA A 220 -1.04 26.18 2.51
CA ALA A 220 -0.64 27.53 2.88
C ALA A 220 -1.74 28.36 3.59
N LYS A 221 -2.97 27.84 3.71
CA LYS A 221 -4.00 28.45 4.56
C LYS A 221 -3.68 28.31 6.04
N ASP A 222 -2.87 27.34 6.42
CA ASP A 222 -2.37 27.24 7.79
C ASP A 222 -1.19 28.20 7.98
N PRO A 223 -1.22 29.10 8.97
CA PRO A 223 -0.15 30.08 9.20
C PRO A 223 1.20 29.44 9.50
N ASN A 224 1.21 28.20 10.01
CA ASN A 224 2.41 27.46 10.31
C ASN A 224 3.09 26.84 9.07
N TRP A 225 2.41 26.79 7.91
CA TRP A 225 2.93 26.17 6.69
C TRP A 225 4.32 26.67 6.30
N ASN A 226 4.53 27.99 6.39
CA ASN A 226 5.84 28.63 6.20
C ASN A 226 6.62 28.07 4.98
N GLY A 227 5.94 27.99 3.82
CA GLY A 227 6.55 27.46 2.59
C GLY A 227 6.94 25.96 2.66
N GLY A 228 6.36 25.21 3.58
CA GLY A 228 6.68 23.80 3.85
C GLY A 228 7.63 23.57 5.04
N TRP A 229 8.18 24.63 5.63
CA TRP A 229 9.04 24.57 6.83
C TRP A 229 8.22 24.74 8.13
N TYR A 230 7.33 23.79 8.42
CA TYR A 230 6.40 23.82 9.56
C TYR A 230 6.78 22.88 10.71
N TYR A 231 7.84 22.08 10.58
CA TYR A 231 8.18 21.02 11.54
C TYR A 231 8.50 21.55 12.94
N ASP A 232 9.05 22.76 13.03
CA ASP A 232 9.37 23.48 14.30
C ASP A 232 8.34 24.57 14.65
N LYS A 233 7.21 24.63 13.95
CA LYS A 233 6.15 25.65 14.11
C LYS A 233 4.88 25.12 14.78
N GLY A 234 4.90 23.91 15.33
CA GLY A 234 3.72 23.28 15.92
C GLY A 234 2.87 22.46 14.94
N GLY A 235 3.33 22.31 13.68
CA GLY A 235 2.66 21.51 12.66
C GLY A 235 1.50 22.20 11.98
N ILE A 236 0.82 21.46 11.09
CA ILE A 236 -0.29 21.92 10.25
C ILE A 236 -1.49 20.97 10.33
N GLN A 237 -1.72 20.34 11.49
CA GLN A 237 -2.73 19.29 11.67
C GLN A 237 -4.14 19.79 11.34
N THR A 238 -4.47 21.06 11.60
CA THR A 238 -5.81 21.62 11.34
C THR A 238 -6.14 21.56 9.85
N VAL A 239 -5.27 22.11 9.00
CA VAL A 239 -5.50 22.11 7.55
C VAL A 239 -5.46 20.68 6.98
N LEU A 240 -4.55 19.82 7.48
CA LEU A 240 -4.50 18.40 7.06
C LEU A 240 -5.79 17.67 7.43
N THR A 241 -6.35 17.92 8.62
CA THR A 241 -7.63 17.33 9.05
C THR A 241 -8.76 17.75 8.12
N ASP A 242 -8.90 19.04 7.83
CA ASP A 242 -9.96 19.56 6.96
C ASP A 242 -9.83 19.02 5.53
N MET A 243 -8.62 18.94 5.00
CA MET A 243 -8.34 18.33 3.70
C MET A 243 -8.67 16.82 3.71
N ARG A 244 -8.39 16.12 4.83
CA ARG A 244 -8.71 14.70 4.96
C ARG A 244 -10.21 14.47 5.04
N VAL A 245 -10.96 15.28 5.77
CA VAL A 245 -12.44 15.24 5.79
C VAL A 245 -12.99 15.36 4.37
N ALA A 246 -12.54 16.38 3.62
CA ALA A 246 -12.96 16.57 2.23
C ALA A 246 -12.61 15.36 1.34
N THR A 247 -11.43 14.77 1.53
CA THR A 247 -10.98 13.57 0.79
C THR A 247 -11.84 12.36 1.12
N LEU A 248 -12.10 12.10 2.41
CA LEU A 248 -12.93 10.98 2.84
C LEU A 248 -14.35 11.07 2.28
N LYS A 249 -14.94 12.28 2.28
CA LYS A 249 -16.26 12.52 1.66
C LYS A 249 -16.25 12.23 0.16
N ARG A 250 -15.19 12.64 -0.53
CA ARG A 250 -15.02 12.32 -1.97
C ARG A 250 -14.87 10.81 -2.24
N TYR A 251 -14.33 10.06 -1.26
CA TYR A 251 -14.18 8.59 -1.33
C TYR A 251 -15.48 7.84 -1.00
N GLY A 252 -16.58 8.53 -0.65
CA GLY A 252 -17.85 7.90 -0.32
C GLY A 252 -17.96 7.47 1.15
N ILE A 253 -17.29 8.17 2.08
CA ILE A 253 -17.32 7.81 3.51
C ILE A 253 -18.71 7.99 4.13
N ASP A 254 -19.52 8.92 3.62
CA ASP A 254 -20.89 9.13 4.10
C ASP A 254 -21.76 7.90 3.89
N GLU A 255 -21.68 7.29 2.71
CA GLU A 255 -22.39 6.07 2.35
C GLU A 255 -21.88 4.87 3.17
N GLN A 256 -20.57 4.78 3.38
CA GLN A 256 -19.94 3.71 4.19
C GLN A 256 -20.40 3.74 5.65
N LEU A 257 -20.60 4.91 6.20
CA LEU A 257 -20.92 5.10 7.61
C LEU A 257 -22.42 5.23 7.88
N ALA A 258 -23.26 5.40 6.87
CA ALA A 258 -24.69 5.70 7.02
C ALA A 258 -25.43 4.67 7.88
N ALA A 259 -25.17 3.38 7.69
CA ALA A 259 -25.82 2.30 8.47
C ALA A 259 -25.37 2.30 9.93
N LYS A 260 -24.09 2.55 10.21
CA LYS A 260 -23.53 2.52 11.56
C LYS A 260 -23.81 3.82 12.32
N PHE A 261 -23.87 4.95 11.62
CA PHE A 261 -24.12 6.29 12.15
C PHE A 261 -25.26 6.95 11.36
N PRO A 262 -26.53 6.57 11.62
CA PRO A 262 -27.67 7.14 10.91
C PRO A 262 -27.86 8.63 11.20
N ASP A 263 -27.53 9.07 12.43
CA ASP A 263 -27.51 10.49 12.76
C ASP A 263 -26.37 11.21 12.02
N LYS A 264 -26.70 12.33 11.36
CA LYS A 264 -25.76 13.10 10.55
C LYS A 264 -24.64 13.70 11.40
N ALA A 265 -24.96 14.25 12.58
CA ALA A 265 -23.95 14.89 13.42
C ALA A 265 -22.96 13.87 13.99
N ALA A 266 -23.44 12.70 14.42
CA ALA A 266 -22.60 11.59 14.87
C ALA A 266 -21.70 11.09 13.72
N ARG A 267 -22.24 10.99 12.50
CA ARG A 267 -21.46 10.59 11.31
C ARG A 267 -20.35 11.59 10.97
N GLU A 268 -20.67 12.89 10.98
CA GLU A 268 -19.68 13.97 10.75
C GLU A 268 -18.57 13.94 11.82
N ALA A 269 -18.93 13.72 13.09
CA ALA A 269 -17.97 13.59 14.18
C ALA A 269 -17.03 12.39 13.98
N GLU A 270 -17.56 11.23 13.54
CA GLU A 270 -16.74 10.05 13.24
C GLU A 270 -15.80 10.29 12.05
N ILE A 271 -16.27 10.97 10.98
CA ILE A 271 -15.44 11.33 9.84
C ILE A 271 -14.29 12.23 10.27
N ARG A 272 -14.58 13.25 11.09
CA ARG A 272 -13.57 14.17 11.61
C ARG A 272 -12.56 13.45 12.49
N LYS A 273 -13.01 12.60 13.40
CA LYS A 273 -12.14 11.77 14.24
C LYS A 273 -11.15 10.92 13.41
N ARG A 274 -11.61 10.29 12.33
CA ARG A 274 -10.72 9.56 11.41
C ARG A 274 -9.74 10.47 10.69
N ALA A 275 -10.18 11.65 10.31
CA ALA A 275 -9.31 12.64 9.67
C ALA A 275 -8.25 13.18 10.64
N GLU A 276 -8.59 13.45 11.88
CA GLU A 276 -7.67 13.85 12.95
C GLU A 276 -6.62 12.77 13.22
N SER A 277 -7.03 11.52 13.36
CA SER A 277 -6.09 10.41 13.53
C SER A 277 -5.09 10.30 12.37
N TRP A 278 -5.55 10.52 11.14
CA TRP A 278 -4.68 10.50 9.96
C TRP A 278 -3.73 11.69 9.93
N SER A 279 -4.19 12.90 10.28
CA SER A 279 -3.40 14.13 10.22
C SER A 279 -2.24 14.17 11.24
N THR A 280 -2.28 13.33 12.28
CA THR A 280 -1.19 13.19 13.25
C THR A 280 0.02 12.45 12.69
N VAL A 281 -0.14 11.68 11.62
CA VAL A 281 0.91 10.81 11.06
C VAL A 281 1.29 11.18 9.64
N PHE A 282 0.41 11.86 8.89
CA PHE A 282 0.68 12.18 7.49
C PHE A 282 1.34 13.56 7.35
N ASP A 283 2.36 13.64 6.51
CA ASP A 283 3.17 14.84 6.29
C ASP A 283 2.66 15.65 5.08
N GLY A 284 2.52 16.97 5.22
CA GLY A 284 2.03 17.85 4.16
C GLY A 284 2.96 17.92 2.96
N ASN A 285 4.29 17.94 3.17
CA ASN A 285 5.25 17.91 2.08
C ASN A 285 5.24 16.56 1.33
N SER A 286 4.92 15.47 2.04
CA SER A 286 4.70 14.16 1.39
C SER A 286 3.52 14.20 0.42
N LEU A 287 2.42 14.90 0.77
CA LEU A 287 1.32 15.13 -0.18
C LEU A 287 1.81 15.87 -1.43
N VAL A 288 2.64 16.90 -1.25
CA VAL A 288 3.18 17.69 -2.37
C VAL A 288 4.11 16.84 -3.25
N ALA A 289 5.06 16.11 -2.65
CA ALA A 289 5.99 15.25 -3.38
C ALA A 289 5.27 14.18 -4.21
N LEU A 290 4.33 13.45 -3.59
CA LEU A 290 3.53 12.45 -4.28
C LEU A 290 2.59 13.06 -5.33
N ARG A 291 2.05 14.28 -5.09
CA ARG A 291 1.23 14.97 -6.09
C ARG A 291 2.02 15.35 -7.32
N LYS A 292 3.25 15.88 -7.16
CA LYS A 292 4.17 16.13 -8.27
C LYS A 292 4.43 14.86 -9.08
N ALA A 293 4.73 13.74 -8.41
CA ALA A 293 4.92 12.46 -9.07
C ALA A 293 3.66 12.01 -9.84
N SER A 294 2.47 12.18 -9.26
CA SER A 294 1.21 11.74 -9.87
C SER A 294 0.82 12.52 -11.12
N VAL A 295 0.99 13.86 -11.14
CA VAL A 295 0.60 14.67 -12.29
C VAL A 295 1.54 14.52 -13.49
N ARG A 296 2.77 14.06 -13.23
CA ARG A 296 3.79 13.78 -14.26
C ARG A 296 3.76 12.33 -14.74
N PHE A 297 2.95 11.49 -14.11
CA PHE A 297 2.84 10.07 -14.46
C PHE A 297 2.11 9.88 -15.80
N ASP A 298 2.72 9.10 -16.69
CA ASP A 298 2.15 8.74 -17.99
C ASP A 298 2.74 7.39 -18.47
N ALA A 299 2.05 6.30 -18.16
CA ALA A 299 2.41 4.97 -18.67
C ALA A 299 1.81 4.70 -20.07
N GLU A 300 0.89 5.56 -20.57
CA GLU A 300 0.24 5.33 -21.87
C GLU A 300 1.23 5.30 -23.03
N LYS A 301 2.25 6.18 -23.00
CA LYS A 301 3.30 6.24 -24.04
C LYS A 301 4.18 4.99 -24.12
N ASP A 302 4.23 4.21 -23.05
CA ASP A 302 5.09 3.04 -22.95
C ASP A 302 4.29 1.72 -22.82
N MET A 303 2.96 1.76 -22.98
CA MET A 303 2.09 0.57 -22.83
C MET A 303 2.52 -0.62 -23.68
N ALA A 304 3.06 -0.39 -24.86
CA ALA A 304 3.54 -1.46 -25.76
C ALA A 304 4.72 -2.27 -25.16
N LYS A 305 5.35 -1.79 -24.08
CA LYS A 305 6.37 -2.54 -23.35
C LYS A 305 5.77 -3.59 -22.41
N MET A 306 4.48 -3.46 -22.03
CA MET A 306 3.84 -4.37 -21.08
C MET A 306 3.70 -5.77 -21.66
N LYS A 307 4.23 -6.78 -20.95
CA LYS A 307 4.13 -8.21 -21.30
C LYS A 307 3.12 -8.94 -20.42
N ALA A 308 2.89 -8.42 -19.22
CA ALA A 308 1.95 -8.97 -18.26
C ALA A 308 0.50 -8.80 -18.72
N LYS A 309 -0.38 -9.72 -18.32
CA LYS A 309 -1.83 -9.53 -18.44
C LYS A 309 -2.31 -8.46 -17.48
N VAL A 310 -3.33 -7.70 -17.90
CA VAL A 310 -3.92 -6.65 -17.07
C VAL A 310 -5.34 -7.06 -16.64
N LEU A 311 -5.64 -6.99 -15.36
CA LEU A 311 -7.00 -6.91 -14.83
C LEU A 311 -7.26 -5.46 -14.45
N TYR A 312 -8.09 -4.77 -15.22
CA TYR A 312 -8.48 -3.39 -14.96
C TYR A 312 -9.83 -3.37 -14.24
N VAL A 313 -9.87 -2.78 -13.04
CA VAL A 313 -11.04 -2.84 -12.17
C VAL A 313 -11.45 -1.43 -11.76
N LEU A 314 -12.72 -1.07 -12.04
CA LEU A 314 -13.30 0.18 -11.56
C LEU A 314 -14.51 -0.10 -10.66
N SER A 315 -15.01 0.94 -9.98
CA SER A 315 -16.21 0.86 -9.16
C SER A 315 -17.31 1.74 -9.72
N ARG A 316 -18.52 1.22 -9.79
CA ARG A 316 -19.71 1.85 -10.38
C ARG A 316 -19.93 3.29 -9.92
N THR A 317 -19.70 3.58 -8.67
CA THR A 317 -19.97 4.89 -8.05
C THR A 317 -18.71 5.72 -7.76
N ASP A 318 -17.54 5.29 -8.24
CA ASP A 318 -16.29 6.06 -8.04
C ASP A 318 -16.33 7.38 -8.86
N LYS A 319 -16.22 8.49 -8.14
CA LYS A 319 -16.21 9.85 -8.74
C LYS A 319 -14.82 10.32 -9.15
N LEU A 320 -13.75 9.62 -8.72
CA LEU A 320 -12.37 9.95 -9.07
C LEU A 320 -11.92 9.23 -10.34
N PHE A 321 -12.26 7.96 -10.45
CA PHE A 321 -12.01 7.12 -11.61
C PHE A 321 -13.33 6.44 -12.03
N PRO A 322 -14.24 7.21 -12.64
CA PRO A 322 -15.57 6.70 -12.99
C PRO A 322 -15.47 5.64 -14.09
N PRO A 323 -16.40 4.66 -14.14
CA PRO A 323 -16.42 3.62 -15.16
C PRO A 323 -16.39 4.13 -16.60
N SER A 324 -16.82 5.36 -16.82
CA SER A 324 -16.79 6.00 -18.15
C SER A 324 -15.40 6.12 -18.77
N ILE A 325 -14.32 6.01 -17.97
CA ILE A 325 -12.95 6.00 -18.52
C ILE A 325 -12.52 4.62 -19.05
N ALA A 326 -13.22 3.55 -18.67
CA ALA A 326 -12.80 2.19 -19.02
C ALA A 326 -12.73 1.93 -20.54
N PRO A 327 -13.67 2.36 -21.37
CA PRO A 327 -13.59 2.12 -22.82
C PRO A 327 -12.32 2.67 -23.45
N ASP A 328 -11.91 3.89 -23.08
CA ASP A 328 -10.70 4.51 -23.59
C ASP A 328 -9.43 3.77 -23.12
N VAL A 329 -9.33 3.46 -21.83
CA VAL A 329 -8.19 2.71 -21.27
C VAL A 329 -8.07 1.33 -21.91
N MET A 330 -9.18 0.60 -22.05
CA MET A 330 -9.18 -0.74 -22.67
C MET A 330 -8.83 -0.67 -24.17
N ALA A 331 -9.27 0.36 -24.88
CA ALA A 331 -8.90 0.57 -26.28
C ALA A 331 -7.39 0.83 -26.43
N LYS A 332 -6.80 1.64 -25.55
CA LYS A 332 -5.36 1.91 -25.52
C LYS A 332 -4.53 0.66 -25.20
N LEU A 333 -4.93 -0.12 -24.21
CA LEU A 333 -4.28 -1.41 -23.89
C LEU A 333 -4.33 -2.36 -25.09
N LYS A 334 -5.49 -2.50 -25.74
CA LYS A 334 -5.65 -3.32 -26.95
C LYS A 334 -4.77 -2.83 -28.09
N ALA A 335 -4.74 -1.52 -28.35
CA ALA A 335 -3.91 -0.92 -29.40
C ALA A 335 -2.41 -1.14 -29.14
N ALA A 336 -2.00 -1.19 -27.88
CA ALA A 336 -0.64 -1.50 -27.47
C ALA A 336 -0.32 -3.01 -27.50
N GLY A 337 -1.25 -3.89 -27.88
CA GLY A 337 -1.07 -5.34 -27.90
C GLY A 337 -1.14 -6.01 -26.52
N VAL A 338 -1.59 -5.30 -25.48
CA VAL A 338 -1.68 -5.82 -24.12
C VAL A 338 -2.95 -6.64 -23.93
N THR A 339 -2.83 -7.86 -23.44
CA THR A 339 -3.97 -8.68 -23.05
C THR A 339 -4.57 -8.12 -21.76
N ALA A 340 -5.79 -7.62 -21.82
CA ALA A 340 -6.45 -6.99 -20.69
C ALA A 340 -7.91 -7.42 -20.55
N ASP A 341 -8.34 -7.58 -19.30
CA ASP A 341 -9.73 -7.81 -18.93
C ASP A 341 -10.22 -6.64 -18.09
N TYR A 342 -11.49 -6.25 -18.28
CA TYR A 342 -12.15 -5.24 -17.47
C TYR A 342 -13.16 -5.89 -16.51
N PHE A 343 -13.25 -5.35 -15.30
CA PHE A 343 -14.29 -5.71 -14.34
C PHE A 343 -14.80 -4.45 -13.62
N GLU A 344 -16.12 -4.34 -13.47
CA GLU A 344 -16.75 -3.26 -12.70
C GLU A 344 -17.32 -3.82 -11.40
N ILE A 345 -16.88 -3.23 -10.27
CA ILE A 345 -17.43 -3.57 -8.94
C ILE A 345 -18.77 -2.85 -8.81
N ASP A 346 -19.86 -3.62 -8.71
CA ASP A 346 -21.19 -3.08 -8.39
C ASP A 346 -21.28 -2.72 -6.91
N SER A 347 -20.83 -1.51 -6.59
CA SER A 347 -20.71 -1.02 -5.20
C SER A 347 -21.16 0.43 -5.09
N ASP A 348 -21.76 0.75 -3.95
CA ASP A 348 -22.11 2.12 -3.55
C ASP A 348 -20.99 2.81 -2.75
N PHE A 349 -19.88 2.12 -2.47
CA PHE A 349 -18.78 2.65 -1.65
C PHE A 349 -17.71 3.40 -2.44
N GLY A 350 -18.03 3.83 -3.67
CA GLY A 350 -17.20 4.74 -4.45
C GLY A 350 -15.75 4.27 -4.59
N HIS A 351 -14.83 5.18 -4.27
CA HIS A 351 -13.39 4.93 -4.38
C HIS A 351 -12.86 3.87 -3.41
N SER A 352 -13.58 3.60 -2.31
CA SER A 352 -13.19 2.61 -1.29
C SER A 352 -13.73 1.20 -1.56
N ALA A 353 -14.51 1.00 -2.62
CA ALA A 353 -15.21 -0.23 -2.94
C ALA A 353 -14.31 -1.46 -2.99
N SER A 354 -13.07 -1.32 -3.48
CA SER A 354 -12.18 -2.46 -3.66
C SER A 354 -11.82 -3.20 -2.37
N GLY A 355 -11.80 -2.50 -1.24
CA GLY A 355 -11.59 -3.11 0.07
C GLY A 355 -12.90 -3.42 0.78
N LEU A 356 -13.85 -2.46 0.79
CA LEU A 356 -15.10 -2.58 1.56
C LEU A 356 -16.07 -3.60 0.97
N ASP A 357 -16.13 -3.73 -0.35
CA ASP A 357 -16.92 -4.73 -1.07
C ASP A 357 -16.03 -5.81 -1.71
N ALA A 358 -14.94 -6.18 -1.01
CA ALA A 358 -13.99 -7.19 -1.45
C ALA A 358 -14.67 -8.46 -1.99
N ALA A 359 -15.70 -8.95 -1.29
CA ALA A 359 -16.43 -10.16 -1.67
C ALA A 359 -17.05 -10.09 -3.07
N LYS A 360 -17.43 -8.90 -3.56
CA LYS A 360 -18.07 -8.73 -4.87
C LYS A 360 -17.12 -8.97 -6.04
N TRP A 361 -15.83 -8.85 -5.87
CA TRP A 361 -14.86 -9.04 -6.93
C TRP A 361 -13.74 -10.05 -6.62
N ALA A 362 -13.66 -10.53 -5.37
CA ALA A 362 -12.70 -11.57 -4.98
C ALA A 362 -12.72 -12.80 -5.90
N PRO A 363 -13.88 -13.33 -6.38
CA PRO A 363 -13.88 -14.45 -7.33
C PRO A 363 -13.20 -14.11 -8.66
N ARG A 364 -13.38 -12.90 -9.17
CA ARG A 364 -12.72 -12.42 -10.39
C ARG A 364 -11.22 -12.31 -10.20
N LEU A 365 -10.79 -11.70 -9.07
CA LEU A 365 -9.38 -11.61 -8.72
C LEU A 365 -8.76 -12.99 -8.55
N LYS A 366 -9.42 -13.91 -7.85
CA LYS A 366 -8.93 -15.30 -7.65
C LYS A 366 -8.69 -16.02 -8.99
N THR A 367 -9.62 -15.89 -9.93
CA THR A 367 -9.47 -16.46 -11.27
C THR A 367 -8.28 -15.87 -12.03
N PHE A 368 -8.09 -14.54 -11.93
CA PHE A 368 -6.97 -13.86 -12.57
C PHE A 368 -5.63 -14.31 -11.96
N MET A 369 -5.53 -14.34 -10.64
CA MET A 369 -4.32 -14.77 -9.92
C MET A 369 -3.93 -16.20 -10.28
N ALA A 370 -4.89 -17.14 -10.30
CA ALA A 370 -4.64 -18.52 -10.70
C ALA A 370 -4.16 -18.64 -12.16
N GLY A 371 -4.57 -17.73 -13.04
CA GLY A 371 -4.08 -17.65 -14.42
C GLY A 371 -2.66 -17.10 -14.54
N ALA A 372 -2.28 -16.17 -13.65
CA ALA A 372 -0.92 -15.62 -13.57
C ALA A 372 0.06 -16.64 -12.97
N GLU A 373 -0.30 -17.31 -11.88
CA GLU A 373 0.53 -18.36 -11.25
C GLU A 373 0.99 -19.48 -12.21
N LYS A 374 0.17 -19.82 -13.21
CA LYS A 374 0.53 -20.85 -14.21
C LYS A 374 1.61 -20.39 -15.19
N ARG A 375 1.98 -19.14 -15.20
CA ARG A 375 2.99 -18.53 -16.09
C ARG A 375 4.32 -18.29 -15.37
N SER A 376 4.24 -18.07 -14.04
CA SER A 376 5.40 -17.93 -13.16
C SER A 376 6.10 -19.27 -12.94
#